data_95dcf2e2ef5ed8abf92ac60cb38bb4b1
#
_entry.id   95dcf2e2ef5ed8abf92ac60cb38bb4b1
#
_cell.length_a   1.000
_cell.length_b   1.000
_cell.length_c   1.000
_cell.angle_alpha   90.00
_cell.angle_beta   90.00
_cell.angle_gamma   90.00
#
_symmetry.space_group_name_H-M   'P 1'
#
loop_
_entity.id
_entity.type
_entity.pdbx_description
1 polymer ?
#
loop_
_entity_poly.entity_id
_entity_poly.type
_entity_poly.pdbx_seq_one_letter_code
_entity_poly.pdbx_strand_id
1 'polypeptide(L)'
;MRTITLRRSLVALFAAASSFGAITQAQAASDNKSVLRIGYQKYGTLVLLKAKGTLEKRLAEQGVEVKWTEFPGGPQLLEGLNVGSVDFGVTGETPPVFAQAAGADLLYVAHEPPAPTGEAILVPKDSPIKSVAELKGKKVALNKGSNVHYLLVRALEDAGLKYGDITPVYLPPADARAAFERGSVDAWVIWDPFQSAAEKQLQARTLRDGSGLVDNHQFYLATRTYAEKNPQVVGVLVEEIRGVGEWVKGNLDEATSQVAPLIGLSPEITRQAVERQGYGAQFISPEVVEAQQKIADTFTELKLIPKQLTIKDVIWNPPAKVAQNQ
;
A
#
# COMPACT_ATOMS: atom_id res chain seq x y z
N MET A 1 44.28 -78.07 24.06
CA MET A 1 45.75 -78.23 24.16
C MET A 1 46.36 -76.87 24.17
N ARG A 2 47.07 -76.63 25.27
CA ARG A 2 48.30 -75.84 25.43
C ARG A 2 48.25 -74.38 24.95
N THR A 3 48.70 -73.39 25.64
CA THR A 3 49.33 -73.12 26.95
C THR A 3 49.58 -71.63 26.95
N ILE A 4 49.18 -70.99 28.03
CA ILE A 4 49.86 -70.04 28.95
C ILE A 4 51.13 -69.39 28.36
N THR A 5 51.26 -68.07 28.39
CA THR A 5 52.27 -67.42 29.25
C THR A 5 52.02 -65.94 29.48
N LEU A 6 52.03 -65.59 30.80
CA LEU A 6 52.16 -64.27 31.41
C LEU A 6 53.53 -63.65 31.11
N ARG A 7 53.61 -62.31 31.07
CA ARG A 7 54.65 -61.49 31.74
C ARG A 7 54.29 -60.00 31.74
N ARG A 8 54.13 -59.57 32.79
CA ARG A 8 54.36 -58.54 33.79
C ARG A 8 55.27 -57.36 33.34
N SER A 9 54.80 -56.15 33.71
CA SER A 9 55.45 -54.96 34.29
C SER A 9 56.17 -54.04 33.35
N LEU A 10 55.80 -52.76 33.29
CA LEU A 10 56.47 -51.68 34.04
C LEU A 10 55.65 -50.39 34.04
N VAL A 11 55.53 -49.81 35.22
CA VAL A 11 54.96 -48.50 35.51
C VAL A 11 55.94 -47.42 35.02
N ALA A 12 55.48 -46.43 34.30
CA ALA A 12 56.15 -45.14 34.18
C ALA A 12 55.13 -44.05 34.33
N LEU A 13 55.11 -43.37 35.46
CA LEU A 13 54.48 -42.10 35.70
C LEU A 13 55.09 -41.04 34.75
N PHE A 14 54.22 -40.38 33.98
CA PHE A 14 54.55 -39.06 33.46
C PHE A 14 53.37 -38.14 33.77
N ALA A 15 53.63 -37.24 34.70
CA ALA A 15 52.81 -36.07 34.94
C ALA A 15 53.01 -35.10 33.75
N ALA A 16 51.97 -34.82 32.99
CA ALA A 16 51.98 -33.77 32.00
C ALA A 16 50.77 -32.84 32.26
N ALA A 17 51.14 -31.61 32.47
CA ALA A 17 50.32 -30.46 32.84
C ALA A 17 49.07 -30.30 31.96
N SER A 18 47.93 -30.18 32.62
CA SER A 18 46.65 -29.81 32.04
C SER A 18 46.68 -28.33 31.64
N SER A 19 47.01 -28.03 30.39
CA SER A 19 46.75 -26.71 29.80
C SER A 19 45.26 -26.65 29.44
N PHE A 20 44.48 -26.08 30.32
CA PHE A 20 43.11 -25.63 30.01
C PHE A 20 43.20 -24.50 28.98
N GLY A 21 43.19 -24.84 27.71
CA GLY A 21 42.92 -23.91 26.63
C GLY A 21 41.46 -23.51 26.73
N ALA A 22 41.16 -22.32 27.25
CA ALA A 22 39.87 -21.67 27.10
C ALA A 22 39.64 -21.44 25.62
N ILE A 23 38.88 -22.34 24.99
CA ILE A 23 38.27 -22.06 23.69
C ILE A 23 37.19 -21.02 23.96
N THR A 24 37.55 -19.75 23.81
CA THR A 24 36.58 -18.69 23.60
C THR A 24 35.83 -19.03 22.32
N GLN A 25 34.66 -19.66 22.46
CA GLN A 25 33.67 -19.65 21.41
C GLN A 25 33.29 -18.19 21.20
N ALA A 26 33.92 -17.58 20.20
CA ALA A 26 33.39 -16.39 19.58
C ALA A 26 32.03 -16.82 18.99
N GLN A 27 30.97 -16.59 19.77
CA GLN A 27 29.60 -16.69 19.34
C GLN A 27 29.51 -15.65 18.25
N ALA A 28 29.61 -16.08 16.99
CA ALA A 28 29.25 -15.26 15.86
C ALA A 28 27.77 -14.91 16.14
N ALA A 29 27.56 -13.69 16.62
CA ALA A 29 26.25 -13.09 16.60
C ALA A 29 25.84 -13.16 15.13
N SER A 30 24.98 -14.10 14.79
CA SER A 30 24.27 -14.05 13.52
C SER A 30 23.56 -12.69 13.56
N ASP A 31 24.00 -11.77 12.71
CA ASP A 31 23.31 -10.51 12.42
C ASP A 31 21.92 -10.88 11.87
N ASN A 32 21.04 -11.30 12.75
CA ASN A 32 19.66 -11.59 12.43
C ASN A 32 18.92 -10.25 12.36
N LYS A 33 19.31 -9.44 11.34
CA LYS A 33 18.64 -8.19 11.06
C LYS A 33 17.16 -8.50 10.86
N SER A 34 16.32 -7.85 11.62
CA SER A 34 14.89 -7.92 11.36
C SER A 34 14.62 -7.24 10.01
N VAL A 35 13.62 -7.71 9.27
CA VAL A 35 13.31 -7.19 7.94
C VAL A 35 11.93 -6.55 7.98
N LEU A 36 11.82 -5.33 7.44
CA LEU A 36 10.57 -4.67 7.12
C LEU A 36 10.38 -4.72 5.60
N ARG A 37 9.34 -5.41 5.13
CA ARG A 37 8.99 -5.52 3.72
C ARG A 37 7.85 -4.57 3.41
N ILE A 38 8.09 -3.58 2.55
CA ILE A 38 7.13 -2.53 2.21
C ILE A 38 6.63 -2.70 0.78
N GLY A 39 5.31 -2.81 0.63
CA GLY A 39 4.64 -2.72 -0.66
C GLY A 39 4.35 -1.27 -1.02
N TYR A 40 4.66 -0.87 -2.26
CA TYR A 40 4.37 0.47 -2.75
C TYR A 40 3.83 0.44 -4.18
N GLN A 41 3.25 1.55 -4.61
CA GLN A 41 2.78 1.78 -5.96
C GLN A 41 3.51 3.00 -6.54
N LYS A 42 3.46 3.20 -7.86
CA LYS A 42 4.12 4.34 -8.53
C LYS A 42 3.38 5.68 -8.30
N TYR A 43 2.98 5.95 -7.07
CA TYR A 43 2.38 7.22 -6.64
C TYR A 43 2.55 7.42 -5.13
N GLY A 44 2.19 8.65 -4.68
CA GLY A 44 2.06 8.99 -3.27
C GLY A 44 3.39 9.09 -2.52
N THR A 45 3.27 9.17 -1.19
CA THR A 45 4.39 9.49 -0.30
C THR A 45 5.44 8.38 -0.23
N LEU A 46 5.05 7.10 -0.36
CA LEU A 46 6.02 5.99 -0.24
C LEU A 46 7.04 5.95 -1.38
N VAL A 47 6.69 6.38 -2.59
CA VAL A 47 7.65 6.47 -3.70
C VAL A 47 8.75 7.49 -3.40
N LEU A 48 8.37 8.60 -2.79
CA LEU A 48 9.31 9.65 -2.36
C LEU A 48 10.16 9.20 -1.16
N LEU A 49 9.55 8.58 -0.16
CA LEU A 49 10.25 8.04 0.99
C LEU A 49 11.34 7.05 0.57
N LYS A 50 11.00 6.13 -0.34
CA LYS A 50 11.95 5.20 -0.95
C LYS A 50 13.10 5.93 -1.67
N ALA A 51 12.78 6.98 -2.45
CA ALA A 51 13.79 7.75 -3.19
C ALA A 51 14.75 8.50 -2.25
N LYS A 52 14.25 9.01 -1.12
CA LYS A 52 15.06 9.73 -0.13
C LYS A 52 15.98 8.81 0.68
N GLY A 53 15.62 7.55 0.87
CA GLY A 53 16.38 6.57 1.65
C GLY A 53 16.56 6.94 3.13
N THR A 54 15.71 7.82 3.67
CA THR A 54 15.79 8.26 5.07
C THR A 54 15.32 7.18 6.03
N LEU A 55 14.29 6.44 5.65
CA LEU A 55 13.76 5.31 6.42
C LEU A 55 14.80 4.22 6.61
N GLU A 56 15.49 3.82 5.52
CA GLU A 56 16.51 2.79 5.54
C GLU A 56 17.65 3.15 6.48
N LYS A 57 18.10 4.42 6.44
CA LYS A 57 19.15 4.92 7.33
C LYS A 57 18.72 4.87 8.79
N ARG A 58 17.54 5.39 9.10
CA ARG A 58 16.99 5.44 10.46
C ARG A 58 16.75 4.05 11.05
N LEU A 59 16.23 3.11 10.25
CA LEU A 59 15.95 1.76 10.70
C LEU A 59 17.19 0.86 10.75
N ALA A 60 18.22 1.13 9.94
CA ALA A 60 19.51 0.43 10.03
C ALA A 60 20.16 0.59 11.40
N GLU A 61 20.02 1.77 12.04
CA GLU A 61 20.49 2.05 13.41
C GLU A 61 19.78 1.18 14.45
N GLN A 62 18.59 0.67 14.14
CA GLN A 62 17.80 -0.23 14.96
C GLN A 62 17.95 -1.71 14.56
N GLY A 63 18.87 -2.03 13.65
CA GLY A 63 19.11 -3.39 13.16
C GLY A 63 17.99 -3.90 12.23
N VAL A 64 17.23 -3.01 11.61
CA VAL A 64 16.13 -3.36 10.69
C VAL A 64 16.55 -3.06 9.25
N GLU A 65 16.47 -4.08 8.38
CA GLU A 65 16.63 -3.94 6.93
C GLU A 65 15.29 -3.61 6.28
N VAL A 66 15.24 -2.64 5.37
CA VAL A 66 14.03 -2.29 4.61
C VAL A 66 14.10 -2.90 3.21
N LYS A 67 13.02 -3.57 2.79
CA LYS A 67 12.85 -4.12 1.44
C LYS A 67 11.59 -3.58 0.79
N TRP A 68 11.71 -3.13 -0.44
CA TRP A 68 10.61 -2.54 -1.21
C TRP A 68 10.15 -3.44 -2.34
N THR A 69 8.84 -3.60 -2.47
CA THR A 69 8.20 -4.34 -3.57
C THR A 69 7.15 -3.46 -4.25
N GLU A 70 7.26 -3.30 -5.57
CA GLU A 70 6.30 -2.54 -6.38
C GLU A 70 5.08 -3.40 -6.73
N PHE A 71 3.90 -2.77 -6.66
CA PHE A 71 2.62 -3.38 -7.05
C PHE A 71 1.87 -2.50 -8.04
N PRO A 72 1.10 -3.07 -8.98
CA PRO A 72 0.36 -2.31 -9.99
C PRO A 72 -0.90 -1.63 -9.45
N GLY A 73 -1.37 -2.02 -8.26
CA GLY A 73 -2.58 -1.49 -7.63
C GLY A 73 -2.79 -2.01 -6.21
N GLY A 74 -3.70 -1.35 -5.49
CA GLY A 74 -4.01 -1.67 -4.10
C GLY A 74 -4.49 -3.10 -3.86
N PRO A 75 -5.42 -3.66 -4.66
CA PRO A 75 -5.85 -5.04 -4.48
C PRO A 75 -4.70 -6.03 -4.53
N GLN A 76 -3.77 -5.91 -5.49
CA GLN A 76 -2.62 -6.80 -5.62
C GLN A 76 -1.61 -6.62 -4.46
N LEU A 77 -1.45 -5.37 -3.99
CA LEU A 77 -0.62 -5.11 -2.81
C LEU A 77 -1.18 -5.81 -1.57
N LEU A 78 -2.49 -5.76 -1.37
CA LEU A 78 -3.12 -6.40 -0.21
C LEU A 78 -3.16 -7.93 -0.30
N GLU A 79 -3.15 -8.51 -1.50
CA GLU A 79 -2.86 -9.94 -1.67
C GLU A 79 -1.44 -10.26 -1.18
N GLY A 80 -0.45 -9.42 -1.55
CA GLY A 80 0.92 -9.55 -1.05
C GLY A 80 1.02 -9.45 0.48
N LEU A 81 0.25 -8.55 1.09
CA LEU A 81 0.17 -8.40 2.54
C LEU A 81 -0.50 -9.63 3.18
N ASN A 82 -1.58 -10.13 2.60
CA ASN A 82 -2.32 -11.29 3.12
C ASN A 82 -1.47 -12.58 3.10
N VAL A 83 -0.66 -12.79 2.06
CA VAL A 83 0.23 -13.96 1.98
C VAL A 83 1.59 -13.73 2.68
N GLY A 84 1.80 -12.59 3.31
CA GLY A 84 3.01 -12.26 4.05
C GLY A 84 4.25 -12.01 3.17
N SER A 85 4.09 -11.64 1.90
CA SER A 85 5.20 -11.19 1.05
C SER A 85 5.63 -9.77 1.36
N VAL A 86 4.74 -8.95 1.90
CA VAL A 86 5.00 -7.64 2.48
C VAL A 86 4.38 -7.52 3.87
N ASP A 87 4.94 -6.65 4.71
CA ASP A 87 4.52 -6.42 6.09
C ASP A 87 3.70 -5.13 6.24
N PHE A 88 3.93 -4.19 5.32
CA PHE A 88 3.35 -2.85 5.33
C PHE A 88 3.14 -2.35 3.89
N GLY A 89 2.16 -1.47 3.68
CA GLY A 89 1.95 -0.85 2.37
C GLY A 89 0.89 0.22 2.38
N VAL A 90 0.71 0.87 1.21
CA VAL A 90 -0.26 1.94 0.99
C VAL A 90 -1.26 1.56 -0.09
N THR A 91 -2.54 1.84 0.16
CA THR A 91 -3.62 1.70 -0.83
C THR A 91 -4.62 2.84 -0.68
N GLY A 92 -5.50 3.02 -1.66
CA GLY A 92 -6.72 3.82 -1.46
C GLY A 92 -7.69 3.17 -0.47
N GLU A 93 -8.83 3.79 -0.28
CA GLU A 93 -9.80 3.47 0.78
C GLU A 93 -10.55 2.13 0.56
N THR A 94 -10.78 1.70 -0.66
CA THR A 94 -11.62 0.52 -0.94
C THR A 94 -10.88 -0.82 -0.86
N PRO A 95 -9.62 -0.98 -1.32
CA PRO A 95 -8.93 -2.27 -1.29
C PRO A 95 -8.92 -2.96 0.08
N PRO A 96 -8.72 -2.26 1.22
CA PRO A 96 -8.75 -2.89 2.54
C PRO A 96 -10.09 -3.52 2.89
N VAL A 97 -11.20 -2.94 2.43
CA VAL A 97 -12.54 -3.49 2.64
C VAL A 97 -12.69 -4.84 1.95
N PHE A 98 -12.24 -4.95 0.70
CA PHE A 98 -12.26 -6.22 -0.04
C PHE A 98 -11.31 -7.27 0.56
N ALA A 99 -10.11 -6.86 0.97
CA ALA A 99 -9.15 -7.75 1.62
C ALA A 99 -9.69 -8.29 2.95
N GLN A 100 -10.26 -7.44 3.79
CA GLN A 100 -10.87 -7.83 5.06
C GLN A 100 -12.07 -8.76 4.83
N ALA A 101 -12.91 -8.48 3.82
CA ALA A 101 -14.02 -9.35 3.45
C ALA A 101 -13.56 -10.74 3.01
N ALA A 102 -12.38 -10.82 2.35
CA ALA A 102 -11.73 -12.06 1.97
C ALA A 102 -10.99 -12.75 3.13
N GLY A 103 -10.93 -12.15 4.32
CA GLY A 103 -10.35 -12.74 5.52
C GLY A 103 -8.88 -12.34 5.79
N ALA A 104 -8.37 -11.31 5.13
CA ALA A 104 -7.02 -10.81 5.42
C ALA A 104 -6.93 -10.24 6.85
N ASP A 105 -5.89 -10.62 7.58
CA ASP A 105 -5.61 -10.12 8.93
C ASP A 105 -4.67 -8.91 8.87
N LEU A 106 -5.25 -7.76 8.62
CA LEU A 106 -4.58 -6.48 8.48
C LEU A 106 -5.05 -5.47 9.52
N LEU A 107 -4.23 -4.45 9.75
CA LEU A 107 -4.55 -3.29 10.58
C LEU A 107 -4.40 -2.00 9.76
N TYR A 108 -5.35 -1.07 9.91
CA TYR A 108 -5.22 0.30 9.46
C TYR A 108 -4.31 1.05 10.43
N VAL A 109 -3.16 1.49 9.96
CA VAL A 109 -2.12 2.13 10.77
C VAL A 109 -2.26 3.65 10.75
N ALA A 110 -2.38 4.22 9.55
CA ALA A 110 -2.48 5.65 9.34
C ALA A 110 -3.22 5.95 8.03
N HIS A 111 -3.58 7.20 7.83
CA HIS A 111 -4.17 7.70 6.59
C HIS A 111 -3.58 9.04 6.18
N GLU A 112 -3.75 9.42 4.93
CA GLU A 112 -3.50 10.76 4.44
C GLU A 112 -4.81 11.55 4.32
N PRO A 113 -4.76 12.90 4.30
CA PRO A 113 -5.94 13.74 4.06
C PRO A 113 -6.68 13.37 2.78
N PRO A 114 -7.96 13.78 2.63
CA PRO A 114 -8.73 13.57 1.42
C PRO A 114 -8.04 14.07 0.16
N ALA A 115 -8.17 13.30 -0.93
CA ALA A 115 -7.62 13.63 -2.25
C ALA A 115 -8.63 13.29 -3.37
N PRO A 116 -9.87 13.83 -3.33
CA PRO A 116 -10.95 13.42 -4.22
C PRO A 116 -10.70 13.70 -5.70
N THR A 117 -9.84 14.67 -6.03
CA THR A 117 -9.47 15.01 -7.42
C THR A 117 -8.41 14.06 -8.01
N GLY A 118 -7.79 13.21 -7.18
CA GLY A 118 -6.77 12.25 -7.59
C GLY A 118 -7.33 10.99 -8.24
N GLU A 119 -8.64 10.94 -8.51
CA GLU A 119 -9.32 9.88 -9.24
C GLU A 119 -10.50 10.42 -10.05
N ALA A 120 -10.79 9.80 -11.19
CA ALA A 120 -11.85 10.28 -12.06
C ALA A 120 -12.44 9.19 -12.97
N ILE A 121 -13.66 9.45 -13.44
CA ILE A 121 -14.27 8.78 -14.59
C ILE A 121 -13.86 9.56 -15.84
N LEU A 122 -13.13 8.88 -16.72
CA LEU A 122 -12.63 9.43 -17.98
C LEU A 122 -13.42 8.89 -19.17
N VAL A 123 -13.60 9.74 -20.18
CA VAL A 123 -14.13 9.36 -21.49
C VAL A 123 -13.15 9.81 -22.58
N PRO A 124 -13.15 9.16 -23.77
CA PRO A 124 -12.32 9.60 -24.90
C PRO A 124 -12.61 11.05 -25.28
N LYS A 125 -11.63 11.74 -25.86
CA LYS A 125 -11.73 13.14 -26.29
C LYS A 125 -13.02 13.43 -27.06
N ASP A 126 -13.31 12.61 -28.06
CA ASP A 126 -14.44 12.80 -28.99
C ASP A 126 -15.69 11.99 -28.58
N SER A 127 -15.72 11.47 -27.35
CA SER A 127 -16.89 10.74 -26.84
C SER A 127 -18.12 11.63 -26.83
N PRO A 128 -19.29 11.13 -27.29
CA PRO A 128 -20.56 11.84 -27.18
C PRO A 128 -21.05 11.96 -25.75
N ILE A 129 -20.54 11.12 -24.82
CA ILE A 129 -20.94 11.08 -23.40
C ILE A 129 -20.53 12.37 -22.71
N LYS A 130 -21.50 13.11 -22.14
CA LYS A 130 -21.32 14.42 -21.49
C LYS A 130 -21.62 14.38 -20.00
N SER A 131 -22.32 13.34 -19.51
CA SER A 131 -22.72 13.19 -18.11
C SER A 131 -22.60 11.74 -17.65
N VAL A 132 -22.55 11.51 -16.34
CA VAL A 132 -22.55 10.16 -15.75
C VAL A 132 -23.84 9.41 -16.07
N ALA A 133 -24.98 10.11 -16.17
CA ALA A 133 -26.26 9.50 -16.55
C ALA A 133 -26.22 8.81 -17.92
N GLU A 134 -25.37 9.28 -18.83
CA GLU A 134 -25.22 8.71 -20.19
C GLU A 134 -24.32 7.45 -20.20
N LEU A 135 -23.78 7.04 -19.05
CA LEU A 135 -23.07 5.76 -18.90
C LEU A 135 -24.04 4.57 -18.89
N LYS A 136 -25.36 4.79 -18.82
CA LYS A 136 -26.34 3.69 -18.89
C LYS A 136 -26.14 2.83 -20.12
N GLY A 137 -25.99 1.51 -19.93
CA GLY A 137 -25.71 0.54 -21.00
C GLY A 137 -24.29 0.56 -21.54
N LYS A 138 -23.38 1.38 -21.00
CA LYS A 138 -21.99 1.53 -21.46
C LYS A 138 -21.03 0.56 -20.79
N LYS A 139 -19.93 0.27 -21.46
CA LYS A 139 -18.80 -0.50 -20.92
C LYS A 139 -17.86 0.43 -20.19
N VAL A 140 -17.68 0.21 -18.89
CA VAL A 140 -16.86 1.05 -18.02
C VAL A 140 -15.71 0.22 -17.45
N ALA A 141 -14.46 0.54 -17.84
CA ALA A 141 -13.29 -0.13 -17.34
C ALA A 141 -12.89 0.40 -15.95
N LEU A 142 -12.50 -0.50 -15.05
CA LEU A 142 -11.99 -0.17 -13.71
C LEU A 142 -11.21 -1.35 -13.12
N ASN A 143 -10.38 -1.08 -12.12
CA ASN A 143 -9.77 -2.14 -11.30
C ASN A 143 -10.74 -2.52 -10.17
N LYS A 144 -11.25 -3.77 -10.19
CA LYS A 144 -12.21 -4.26 -9.21
C LYS A 144 -11.65 -4.17 -7.78
N GLY A 145 -12.45 -3.64 -6.87
CA GLY A 145 -12.07 -3.52 -5.45
C GLY A 145 -11.03 -2.44 -5.15
N SER A 146 -10.69 -1.57 -6.12
CA SER A 146 -9.89 -0.37 -5.89
C SER A 146 -10.76 0.83 -5.48
N ASN A 147 -10.13 1.94 -5.05
CA ASN A 147 -10.81 3.19 -4.71
C ASN A 147 -11.75 3.68 -5.82
N VAL A 148 -11.34 3.61 -7.09
CA VAL A 148 -12.20 4.02 -8.22
C VAL A 148 -13.43 3.15 -8.42
N HIS A 149 -13.48 1.97 -7.81
CA HIS A 149 -14.71 1.18 -7.77
C HIS A 149 -15.78 1.87 -6.90
N TYR A 150 -15.36 2.44 -5.75
CA TYR A 150 -16.26 3.22 -4.90
C TYR A 150 -16.66 4.53 -5.55
N LEU A 151 -15.72 5.28 -6.16
CA LEU A 151 -16.04 6.46 -6.96
C LEU A 151 -17.11 6.18 -8.00
N LEU A 152 -16.95 5.08 -8.77
CA LEU A 152 -17.94 4.73 -9.80
C LEU A 152 -19.34 4.46 -9.20
N VAL A 153 -19.40 3.71 -8.11
CA VAL A 153 -20.68 3.44 -7.41
C VAL A 153 -21.33 4.76 -6.99
N ARG A 154 -20.58 5.62 -6.31
CA ARG A 154 -21.11 6.90 -5.81
C ARG A 154 -21.52 7.86 -6.94
N ALA A 155 -20.76 7.90 -8.02
CA ALA A 155 -21.08 8.74 -9.17
C ALA A 155 -22.34 8.25 -9.91
N LEU A 156 -22.54 6.94 -10.03
CA LEU A 156 -23.74 6.37 -10.61
C LEU A 156 -24.98 6.67 -9.75
N GLU A 157 -24.88 6.50 -8.42
CA GLU A 157 -25.95 6.82 -7.49
C GLU A 157 -26.33 8.30 -7.54
N ASP A 158 -25.34 9.22 -7.54
CA ASP A 158 -25.53 10.66 -7.67
C ASP A 158 -26.26 11.03 -8.98
N ALA A 159 -26.01 10.27 -10.06
CA ALA A 159 -26.66 10.42 -11.35
C ALA A 159 -28.02 9.67 -11.47
N GLY A 160 -28.51 9.06 -10.38
CA GLY A 160 -29.76 8.31 -10.37
C GLY A 160 -29.67 6.93 -11.07
N LEU A 161 -28.48 6.40 -11.27
CA LEU A 161 -28.24 5.09 -11.85
C LEU A 161 -27.89 4.05 -10.78
N LYS A 162 -28.14 2.78 -11.11
CA LYS A 162 -27.67 1.63 -10.34
C LYS A 162 -26.39 1.07 -10.94
N TYR A 163 -25.57 0.41 -10.14
CA TYR A 163 -24.37 -0.25 -10.62
C TYR A 163 -24.62 -1.25 -11.76
N GLY A 164 -25.77 -1.94 -11.73
CA GLY A 164 -26.22 -2.86 -12.80
C GLY A 164 -26.70 -2.17 -14.09
N ASP A 165 -26.81 -0.84 -14.12
CA ASP A 165 -27.19 -0.11 -15.34
C ASP A 165 -26.02 0.07 -16.31
N ILE A 166 -24.79 -0.26 -15.91
CA ILE A 166 -23.58 -0.27 -16.75
C ILE A 166 -23.06 -1.70 -16.94
N THR A 167 -22.11 -1.86 -17.85
CA THR A 167 -21.32 -3.10 -18.00
C THR A 167 -19.91 -2.87 -17.48
N PRO A 168 -19.61 -3.25 -16.21
CA PRO A 168 -18.26 -3.09 -15.66
C PRO A 168 -17.27 -4.05 -16.35
N VAL A 169 -16.11 -3.53 -16.74
CA VAL A 169 -15.02 -4.31 -17.34
C VAL A 169 -13.84 -4.25 -16.37
N TYR A 170 -13.59 -5.35 -15.67
CA TYR A 170 -12.57 -5.42 -14.63
C TYR A 170 -11.19 -5.70 -15.23
N LEU A 171 -10.33 -4.69 -15.23
CA LEU A 171 -8.98 -4.74 -15.79
C LEU A 171 -7.98 -4.05 -14.86
N PRO A 172 -6.74 -4.54 -14.76
CA PRO A 172 -5.67 -3.78 -14.15
C PRO A 172 -5.36 -2.52 -14.96
N PRO A 173 -4.72 -1.49 -14.37
CA PRO A 173 -4.57 -0.16 -14.99
C PRO A 173 -3.97 -0.18 -16.41
N ALA A 174 -2.92 -0.96 -16.67
CA ALA A 174 -2.29 -1.03 -17.98
C ALA A 174 -3.21 -1.60 -19.06
N ASP A 175 -3.94 -2.68 -18.75
CA ASP A 175 -4.89 -3.32 -19.67
C ASP A 175 -6.11 -2.45 -19.89
N ALA A 176 -6.59 -1.76 -18.82
CA ALA A 176 -7.69 -0.81 -18.90
C ALA A 176 -7.32 0.37 -19.81
N ARG A 177 -6.10 0.91 -19.69
CA ARG A 177 -5.58 1.94 -20.59
C ARG A 177 -5.61 1.46 -22.05
N ALA A 178 -5.06 0.29 -22.31
CA ALA A 178 -5.04 -0.27 -23.66
C ALA A 178 -6.44 -0.51 -24.23
N ALA A 179 -7.41 -0.94 -23.40
CA ALA A 179 -8.81 -1.12 -23.81
C ALA A 179 -9.48 0.24 -24.12
N PHE A 180 -9.18 1.26 -23.32
CA PHE A 180 -9.68 2.63 -23.51
C PHE A 180 -9.13 3.27 -24.79
N GLU A 181 -7.82 3.19 -25.04
CA GLU A 181 -7.18 3.68 -26.25
C GLU A 181 -7.74 3.05 -27.55
N ARG A 182 -8.08 1.75 -27.50
CA ARG A 182 -8.67 1.04 -28.64
C ARG A 182 -10.17 1.24 -28.81
N GLY A 183 -10.82 1.97 -27.91
CA GLY A 183 -12.28 2.14 -27.91
C GLY A 183 -13.05 0.86 -27.59
N SER A 184 -12.43 -0.11 -26.90
CA SER A 184 -13.09 -1.35 -26.44
C SER A 184 -13.99 -1.14 -25.24
N VAL A 185 -13.84 -0.02 -24.56
CA VAL A 185 -14.67 0.48 -23.46
C VAL A 185 -15.04 1.93 -23.71
N ASP A 186 -16.20 2.35 -23.18
CA ASP A 186 -16.74 3.70 -23.38
C ASP A 186 -16.18 4.71 -22.37
N ALA A 187 -15.81 4.23 -21.18
CA ALA A 187 -15.23 5.03 -20.10
C ALA A 187 -14.19 4.21 -19.32
N TRP A 188 -13.31 4.93 -18.63
CA TRP A 188 -12.31 4.37 -17.75
C TRP A 188 -12.28 5.12 -16.43
N VAL A 189 -12.43 4.40 -15.32
CA VAL A 189 -12.33 4.97 -13.98
C VAL A 189 -10.94 4.63 -13.42
N ILE A 190 -10.17 5.68 -13.11
CA ILE A 190 -8.74 5.53 -12.79
C ILE A 190 -8.27 6.66 -11.86
N TRP A 191 -7.16 6.41 -11.18
CA TRP A 191 -6.46 7.33 -10.28
C TRP A 191 -5.13 7.83 -10.88
N ASP A 192 -4.57 8.87 -10.26
CA ASP A 192 -3.26 9.39 -10.62
C ASP A 192 -2.11 8.41 -10.28
N PRO A 193 -1.04 8.33 -11.09
CA PRO A 193 -0.74 9.21 -12.23
C PRO A 193 -1.36 8.79 -13.57
N PHE A 194 -2.11 7.69 -13.61
CA PHE A 194 -2.76 7.21 -14.84
C PHE A 194 -3.81 8.19 -15.37
N GLN A 195 -4.55 8.85 -14.48
CA GLN A 195 -5.52 9.89 -14.82
C GLN A 195 -4.83 11.05 -15.54
N SER A 196 -3.81 11.67 -14.93
CA SER A 196 -3.05 12.76 -15.53
C SER A 196 -2.39 12.36 -16.85
N ALA A 197 -1.87 11.12 -16.92
CA ALA A 197 -1.30 10.60 -18.16
C ALA A 197 -2.36 10.46 -19.27
N ALA A 198 -3.57 9.97 -18.95
CA ALA A 198 -4.66 9.86 -19.92
C ALA A 198 -5.16 11.23 -20.38
N GLU A 199 -5.31 12.18 -19.46
CA GLU A 199 -5.70 13.57 -19.78
C GLU A 199 -4.72 14.24 -20.72
N LYS A 200 -3.40 14.09 -20.49
CA LYS A 200 -2.34 14.75 -21.29
C LYS A 200 -2.00 14.02 -22.57
N GLN A 201 -1.83 12.71 -22.53
CA GLN A 201 -1.35 11.92 -23.66
C GLN A 201 -2.46 11.49 -24.62
N LEU A 202 -3.67 11.18 -24.06
CA LEU A 202 -4.82 10.72 -24.84
C LEU A 202 -5.87 11.80 -25.02
N GLN A 203 -5.67 12.99 -24.42
CA GLN A 203 -6.66 14.06 -24.37
C GLN A 203 -8.02 13.57 -23.83
N ALA A 204 -7.97 12.58 -22.94
CA ALA A 204 -9.17 12.08 -22.26
C ALA A 204 -9.86 13.21 -21.49
N ARG A 205 -11.18 13.21 -21.51
CA ARG A 205 -11.96 14.19 -20.75
C ARG A 205 -12.42 13.61 -19.41
N THR A 206 -12.21 14.36 -18.36
CA THR A 206 -12.81 14.05 -17.06
C THR A 206 -14.33 14.28 -17.14
N LEU A 207 -15.10 13.21 -16.95
CA LEU A 207 -16.54 13.25 -16.88
C LEU A 207 -17.00 13.63 -15.46
N ARG A 208 -16.37 13.03 -14.46
CA ARG A 208 -16.61 13.25 -13.02
C ARG A 208 -15.38 12.83 -12.23
N ASP A 209 -14.94 13.63 -11.27
CA ASP A 209 -13.96 13.27 -10.24
C ASP A 209 -14.65 12.94 -8.91
N GLY A 210 -13.88 12.71 -7.85
CA GLY A 210 -14.38 12.36 -6.52
C GLY A 210 -14.98 13.54 -5.72
N SER A 211 -14.80 14.78 -6.19
CA SER A 211 -15.20 15.98 -5.42
C SER A 211 -16.67 15.96 -5.02
N GLY A 212 -16.92 16.02 -3.70
CA GLY A 212 -18.26 15.96 -3.13
C GLY A 212 -18.94 14.58 -3.15
N LEU A 213 -18.26 13.52 -3.63
CA LEU A 213 -18.76 12.15 -3.66
C LEU A 213 -18.01 11.21 -2.75
N VAL A 214 -16.68 11.28 -2.74
CA VAL A 214 -15.77 10.41 -2.00
C VAL A 214 -14.60 11.21 -1.45
N ASP A 215 -14.01 10.74 -0.37
CA ASP A 215 -12.82 11.37 0.22
C ASP A 215 -11.53 10.94 -0.48
N ASN A 216 -11.50 9.73 -1.00
CA ASN A 216 -10.30 9.12 -1.62
C ASN A 216 -9.08 9.18 -0.70
N HIS A 217 -9.24 8.73 0.55
CA HIS A 217 -8.13 8.60 1.48
C HIS A 217 -7.11 7.57 1.01
N GLN A 218 -5.84 7.85 1.26
CA GLN A 218 -4.80 6.84 1.22
C GLN A 218 -4.64 6.25 2.62
N PHE A 219 -4.64 4.91 2.73
CA PHE A 219 -4.45 4.19 3.97
C PHE A 219 -3.12 3.45 3.98
N TYR A 220 -2.40 3.59 5.08
CA TYR A 220 -1.23 2.78 5.41
C TYR A 220 -1.69 1.59 6.24
N LEU A 221 -1.35 0.39 5.76
CA LEU A 221 -1.78 -0.87 6.35
C LEU A 221 -0.59 -1.73 6.70
N ALA A 222 -0.74 -2.52 7.75
CA ALA A 222 0.24 -3.51 8.14
C ALA A 222 -0.42 -4.88 8.37
N THR A 223 0.36 -5.96 8.26
CA THR A 223 -0.10 -7.23 8.84
C THR A 223 -0.22 -7.05 10.35
N ARG A 224 -1.27 -7.60 10.96
CA ARG A 224 -1.45 -7.55 12.43
C ARG A 224 -0.20 -8.08 13.14
N THR A 225 0.29 -9.22 12.68
CA THR A 225 1.48 -9.86 13.26
C THR A 225 2.71 -8.95 13.26
N TYR A 226 2.95 -8.18 12.18
CA TYR A 226 4.09 -7.28 12.12
C TYR A 226 3.90 -6.07 13.04
N ALA A 227 2.73 -5.43 12.97
CA ALA A 227 2.43 -4.23 13.76
C ALA A 227 2.46 -4.49 15.27
N GLU A 228 1.97 -5.65 15.72
CA GLU A 228 1.99 -6.02 17.13
C GLU A 228 3.39 -6.40 17.64
N LYS A 229 4.21 -7.05 16.81
CA LYS A 229 5.58 -7.43 17.18
C LYS A 229 6.59 -6.27 17.09
N ASN A 230 6.36 -5.32 16.19
CA ASN A 230 7.29 -4.25 15.87
C ASN A 230 6.66 -2.85 15.96
N PRO A 231 5.92 -2.50 17.03
CA PRO A 231 5.16 -1.25 17.09
C PRO A 231 6.06 0.01 17.00
N GLN A 232 7.31 -0.08 17.48
CA GLN A 232 8.26 1.04 17.39
C GLN A 232 8.68 1.29 15.94
N VAL A 233 8.94 0.22 15.16
CA VAL A 233 9.28 0.32 13.73
C VAL A 233 8.12 0.92 12.95
N VAL A 234 6.88 0.50 13.23
CA VAL A 234 5.68 1.08 12.62
C VAL A 234 5.54 2.56 12.97
N GLY A 235 5.82 2.95 14.21
CA GLY A 235 5.83 4.34 14.64
C GLY A 235 6.84 5.19 13.86
N VAL A 236 8.09 4.72 13.76
CA VAL A 236 9.14 5.37 12.97
C VAL A 236 8.73 5.52 11.50
N LEU A 237 8.12 4.49 10.92
CA LEU A 237 7.66 4.52 9.54
C LEU A 237 6.58 5.59 9.33
N VAL A 238 5.60 5.72 10.22
CA VAL A 238 4.56 6.76 10.15
C VAL A 238 5.16 8.16 10.30
N GLU A 239 6.15 8.35 11.18
CA GLU A 239 6.87 9.62 11.34
C GLU A 239 7.62 10.00 10.05
N GLU A 240 8.34 9.06 9.43
CA GLU A 240 9.05 9.30 8.16
C GLU A 240 8.08 9.65 7.02
N ILE A 241 6.96 8.92 6.91
CA ILE A 241 5.93 9.21 5.92
C ILE A 241 5.36 10.62 6.13
N ARG A 242 5.04 10.98 7.37
CA ARG A 242 4.56 12.33 7.72
C ARG A 242 5.58 13.39 7.34
N GLY A 243 6.84 13.20 7.72
CA GLY A 243 7.92 14.14 7.41
C GLY A 243 8.10 14.37 5.92
N VAL A 244 8.04 13.30 5.11
CA VAL A 244 8.07 13.41 3.64
C VAL A 244 6.83 14.14 3.12
N GLY A 245 5.64 13.83 3.63
CA GLY A 245 4.41 14.49 3.24
C GLY A 245 4.42 16.00 3.52
N GLU A 246 4.88 16.40 4.71
CA GLU A 246 5.02 17.84 5.06
C GLU A 246 6.07 18.52 4.17
N TRP A 247 7.17 17.85 3.88
CA TRP A 247 8.18 18.39 2.97
C TRP A 247 7.60 18.63 1.56
N VAL A 248 6.79 17.70 1.02
CA VAL A 248 6.18 17.84 -0.32
C VAL A 248 5.34 19.11 -0.42
N LYS A 249 4.55 19.45 0.61
CA LYS A 249 3.68 20.63 0.62
C LYS A 249 4.44 21.94 0.33
N GLY A 250 5.68 22.03 0.79
CA GLY A 250 6.55 23.20 0.58
C GLY A 250 7.52 23.07 -0.61
N ASN A 251 7.60 21.87 -1.27
CA ASN A 251 8.63 21.56 -2.24
C ASN A 251 8.10 20.80 -3.45
N LEU A 252 6.94 21.21 -3.98
CA LEU A 252 6.25 20.50 -5.08
C LEU A 252 7.12 20.34 -6.33
N ASP A 253 7.94 21.33 -6.69
CA ASP A 253 8.82 21.28 -7.87
C ASP A 253 9.91 20.23 -7.70
N GLU A 254 10.53 20.20 -6.52
CA GLU A 254 11.56 19.22 -6.20
C GLU A 254 10.96 17.81 -6.08
N ALA A 255 9.80 17.66 -5.42
CA ALA A 255 9.08 16.40 -5.34
C ALA A 255 8.73 15.87 -6.74
N THR A 256 8.23 16.74 -7.63
CA THR A 256 7.96 16.39 -9.02
C THR A 256 9.22 15.90 -9.74
N SER A 257 10.34 16.62 -9.60
CA SER A 257 11.61 16.25 -10.22
C SER A 257 12.15 14.91 -9.73
N GLN A 258 11.94 14.59 -8.46
CA GLN A 258 12.35 13.31 -7.87
C GLN A 258 11.43 12.16 -8.30
N VAL A 259 10.11 12.38 -8.39
CA VAL A 259 9.12 11.33 -8.71
C VAL A 259 9.09 11.00 -10.20
N ALA A 260 9.18 11.98 -11.09
CA ALA A 260 9.01 11.80 -12.54
C ALA A 260 9.86 10.67 -13.14
N PRO A 261 11.18 10.57 -12.89
CA PRO A 261 11.99 9.47 -13.40
C PRO A 261 11.62 8.10 -12.78
N LEU A 262 11.12 8.08 -11.54
CA LEU A 262 10.76 6.84 -10.83
C LEU A 262 9.49 6.20 -11.40
N ILE A 263 8.53 7.04 -11.83
CA ILE A 263 7.26 6.56 -12.39
C ILE A 263 7.29 6.50 -13.93
N GLY A 264 8.34 7.06 -14.57
CA GLY A 264 8.54 7.01 -16.02
C GLY A 264 7.60 7.96 -16.78
N LEU A 265 7.21 9.09 -16.17
CA LEU A 265 6.32 10.11 -16.78
C LEU A 265 7.04 11.45 -16.92
N SER A 266 6.52 12.31 -17.80
CA SER A 266 7.05 13.67 -17.94
C SER A 266 6.84 14.48 -16.66
N PRO A 267 7.70 15.49 -16.39
CA PRO A 267 7.51 16.37 -15.25
C PRO A 267 6.13 17.04 -15.21
N GLU A 268 5.58 17.43 -16.36
CA GLU A 268 4.24 18.05 -16.45
C GLU A 268 3.13 17.11 -15.94
N ILE A 269 3.13 15.85 -16.39
CA ILE A 269 2.16 14.85 -15.96
C ILE A 269 2.35 14.52 -14.47
N THR A 270 3.61 14.35 -14.07
CA THR A 270 3.96 14.05 -12.68
C THR A 270 3.55 15.17 -11.74
N ARG A 271 3.75 16.43 -12.13
CA ARG A 271 3.35 17.60 -11.34
C ARG A 271 1.86 17.58 -11.04
N GLN A 272 1.03 17.37 -12.05
CA GLN A 272 -0.42 17.31 -11.88
C GLN A 272 -0.84 16.18 -10.93
N ALA A 273 -0.21 15.02 -11.06
CA ALA A 273 -0.48 13.88 -10.17
C ALA A 273 -0.04 14.17 -8.72
N VAL A 274 1.13 14.79 -8.52
CA VAL A 274 1.63 15.15 -7.19
C VAL A 274 0.74 16.20 -6.52
N GLU A 275 0.25 17.19 -7.26
CA GLU A 275 -0.64 18.24 -6.74
C GLU A 275 -2.01 17.73 -6.28
N ARG A 276 -2.49 16.63 -6.86
CA ARG A 276 -3.79 16.04 -6.52
C ARG A 276 -3.76 15.09 -5.32
N GLN A 277 -2.59 14.79 -4.77
CA GLN A 277 -2.47 13.91 -3.60
C GLN A 277 -2.70 14.65 -2.28
N GLY A 278 -3.27 13.95 -1.30
CA GLY A 278 -3.25 14.36 0.10
C GLY A 278 -1.91 14.01 0.75
N TYR A 279 -1.33 14.94 1.50
CA TYR A 279 -0.05 14.72 2.19
C TYR A 279 -0.17 15.01 3.68
N GLY A 280 0.57 14.25 4.49
CA GLY A 280 0.61 14.41 5.94
C GLY A 280 -0.10 13.27 6.66
N ALA A 281 0.61 12.15 6.82
CA ALA A 281 0.09 10.95 7.47
C ALA A 281 -0.34 11.23 8.92
N GLN A 282 -1.52 10.74 9.27
CA GLN A 282 -2.15 10.84 10.59
C GLN A 282 -2.63 9.46 11.03
N PHE A 283 -2.69 9.22 12.34
CA PHE A 283 -3.35 8.03 12.85
C PHE A 283 -4.86 8.11 12.60
N ILE A 284 -5.49 6.93 12.54
CA ILE A 284 -6.89 6.82 12.16
C ILE A 284 -7.78 7.48 13.22
N SER A 285 -8.55 8.49 12.83
CA SER A 285 -9.53 9.15 13.68
C SER A 285 -10.90 8.46 13.65
N PRO A 286 -11.79 8.70 14.63
CA PRO A 286 -13.15 8.17 14.61
C PRO A 286 -13.93 8.53 13.35
N GLU A 287 -13.77 9.75 12.82
CA GLU A 287 -14.45 10.24 11.61
C GLU A 287 -14.00 9.43 10.37
N VAL A 288 -12.70 9.12 10.29
CA VAL A 288 -12.15 8.28 9.20
C VAL A 288 -12.64 6.83 9.32
N VAL A 289 -12.79 6.31 10.56
CA VAL A 289 -13.42 4.98 10.78
C VAL A 289 -14.86 4.97 10.28
N GLU A 290 -15.64 6.02 10.57
CA GLU A 290 -17.03 6.13 10.11
C GLU A 290 -17.11 6.24 8.58
N ALA A 291 -16.26 7.04 7.95
CA ALA A 291 -16.18 7.14 6.50
C ALA A 291 -15.84 5.79 5.85
N GLN A 292 -14.84 5.09 6.42
CA GLN A 292 -14.43 3.77 5.93
C GLN A 292 -15.52 2.70 6.15
N GLN A 293 -16.30 2.79 7.24
CA GLN A 293 -17.44 1.91 7.49
C GLN A 293 -18.52 2.08 6.42
N LYS A 294 -18.83 3.32 6.01
CA LYS A 294 -19.79 3.58 4.92
C LYS A 294 -19.38 2.91 3.62
N ILE A 295 -18.09 2.88 3.29
CA ILE A 295 -17.59 2.16 2.11
C ILE A 295 -17.88 0.66 2.24
N ALA A 296 -17.57 0.07 3.40
CA ALA A 296 -17.85 -1.34 3.66
C ALA A 296 -19.35 -1.67 3.57
N ASP A 297 -20.20 -0.83 4.15
CA ASP A 297 -21.66 -1.00 4.12
C ASP A 297 -22.19 -0.91 2.68
N THR A 298 -21.74 0.07 1.89
CA THR A 298 -22.11 0.21 0.48
C THR A 298 -21.82 -1.06 -0.32
N PHE A 299 -20.62 -1.63 -0.19
CA PHE A 299 -20.24 -2.85 -0.91
C PHE A 299 -20.98 -4.10 -0.40
N THR A 300 -21.37 -4.11 0.87
CA THR A 300 -22.23 -5.17 1.44
C THR A 300 -23.65 -5.09 0.86
N GLU A 301 -24.26 -3.91 0.82
CA GLU A 301 -25.59 -3.66 0.26
C GLU A 301 -25.66 -4.02 -1.23
N LEU A 302 -24.61 -3.70 -1.98
CA LEU A 302 -24.48 -4.06 -3.39
C LEU A 302 -24.14 -5.54 -3.60
N LYS A 303 -23.94 -6.32 -2.54
CA LYS A 303 -23.53 -7.73 -2.57
C LYS A 303 -22.22 -7.97 -3.34
N LEU A 304 -21.34 -6.97 -3.34
CA LEU A 304 -20.01 -7.04 -3.94
C LEU A 304 -18.95 -7.61 -2.98
N ILE A 305 -19.28 -7.61 -1.68
CA ILE A 305 -18.57 -8.38 -0.64
C ILE A 305 -19.55 -9.33 0.07
N PRO A 306 -19.04 -10.50 0.56
CA PRO A 306 -19.93 -11.59 1.02
C PRO A 306 -20.46 -11.40 2.45
N LYS A 307 -19.90 -10.47 3.23
CA LYS A 307 -20.24 -10.29 4.65
C LYS A 307 -20.11 -8.84 5.08
N GLN A 308 -20.86 -8.48 6.11
CA GLN A 308 -20.70 -7.20 6.78
C GLN A 308 -19.39 -7.16 7.56
N LEU A 309 -18.74 -6.01 7.58
CA LEU A 309 -17.47 -5.76 8.23
C LEU A 309 -17.65 -4.75 9.36
N THR A 310 -16.75 -4.82 10.34
CA THR A 310 -16.63 -3.83 11.42
C THR A 310 -15.23 -3.21 11.32
N ILE A 311 -15.14 -2.01 10.76
CA ILE A 311 -13.86 -1.36 10.49
C ILE A 311 -13.09 -1.04 11.78
N LYS A 312 -13.77 -0.63 12.84
CA LYS A 312 -13.14 -0.32 14.15
C LYS A 312 -12.33 -1.47 14.74
N ASP A 313 -12.63 -2.72 14.38
CA ASP A 313 -11.96 -3.91 14.95
C ASP A 313 -10.57 -4.16 14.35
N VAL A 314 -10.23 -3.45 13.29
CA VAL A 314 -8.97 -3.57 12.56
C VAL A 314 -8.15 -2.26 12.54
N ILE A 315 -8.39 -1.38 13.50
CA ILE A 315 -7.60 -0.17 13.68
C ILE A 315 -6.41 -0.47 14.57
N TRP A 316 -5.22 -0.08 14.15
CA TRP A 316 -4.02 -0.17 14.95
C TRP A 316 -4.06 0.87 16.09
N ASN A 317 -3.85 0.40 17.31
CA ASN A 317 -3.72 1.26 18.49
C ASN A 317 -2.24 1.38 18.83
N PRO A 318 -1.57 2.51 18.52
CA PRO A 318 -0.16 2.67 18.83
C PRO A 318 0.07 2.64 20.34
N PRO A 319 1.18 2.02 20.81
CA PRO A 319 1.58 2.13 22.21
C PRO A 319 1.78 3.61 22.60
N ALA A 320 1.54 3.95 23.87
CA ALA A 320 1.58 5.33 24.37
C ALA A 320 2.88 6.09 24.00
N LYS A 321 4.04 5.42 24.00
CA LYS A 321 5.32 5.99 23.58
C LYS A 321 5.38 6.35 22.09
N VAL A 322 4.62 5.67 21.24
CA VAL A 322 4.52 5.96 19.80
C VAL A 322 3.52 7.08 19.56
N ALA A 323 2.43 7.09 20.33
CA ALA A 323 1.38 8.12 20.23
C ALA A 323 1.84 9.51 20.70
N GLN A 324 2.84 9.59 21.59
CA GLN A 324 3.34 10.88 22.15
C GLN A 324 4.26 11.66 21.20
N ASN A 325 4.74 11.05 20.14
CA ASN A 325 5.63 11.66 19.14
C ASN A 325 4.85 12.39 18.01
N GLN A 326 3.61 12.79 18.27
CA GLN A 326 2.72 13.42 17.25
C GLN A 326 2.53 14.91 17.44
#